data_077347bb373b4631bd6e3d7217cf5ff8
#
_entry.id   077347bb373b4631bd6e3d7217cf5ff8
#
_cell.length_a   1.000
_cell.length_b   1.000
_cell.length_c   1.000
_cell.angle_alpha   90.00
_cell.angle_beta   90.00
_cell.angle_gamma   90.00
#
_symmetry.space_group_name_H-M   'P 1'
#
loop_
_entity.id
_entity.type
_entity.pdbx_description
1 polymer ?
#
loop_
_entity_poly.entity_id
_entity_poly.type
_entity_poly.pdbx_seq_one_letter_code
_entity_poly.pdbx_strand_id
1 'polypeptide(L)'
;PYPRIHCVVSAFGPIISAEKAYHEQLSVAEITNAVFEPASQLCKVDPRHGKYMAVVLMYRGDVVPKDVNAAVATIKTKRTIQFVDWCPTGFKCGINYQPPTVVPGGDLAKVMRAVAMMSNTTALAELYSRIDQKLFT
;
A
#
# COMPACT_ATOMS: atom_id res chain seq x y z
N PRO A 1 12.61 -9.64 5.45
CA PRO A 1 13.39 -10.41 6.41
C PRO A 1 14.67 -10.99 5.86
N TYR A 2 14.64 -11.97 4.98
CA TYR A 2 15.87 -12.71 4.68
C TYR A 2 16.61 -12.42 3.38
N PRO A 3 16.08 -11.82 2.33
CA PRO A 3 16.90 -11.51 1.17
C PRO A 3 17.94 -10.45 1.52
N ARG A 4 19.17 -10.64 1.08
CA ARG A 4 20.24 -9.63 1.26
C ARG A 4 19.92 -8.36 0.45
N ILE A 5 19.18 -8.51 -0.63
CA ILE A 5 18.66 -7.39 -1.41
C ILE A 5 17.19 -7.27 -1.06
N HIS A 6 16.87 -6.29 -0.23
CA HIS A 6 15.51 -6.02 0.19
C HIS A 6 15.26 -4.52 0.09
N CYS A 7 14.41 -4.15 -0.83
CA CYS A 7 14.01 -2.76 -1.03
C CYS A 7 12.53 -2.62 -0.72
N VAL A 8 12.17 -1.49 -0.13
CA VAL A 8 10.80 -1.20 0.23
C VAL A 8 10.09 -0.58 -0.97
N VAL A 9 8.95 -1.15 -1.32
CA VAL A 9 8.02 -0.56 -2.29
C VAL A 9 6.95 0.18 -1.51
N SER A 10 6.67 1.41 -1.88
CA SER A 10 5.73 2.26 -1.18
C SER A 10 4.46 2.48 -2.01
N ALA A 11 3.35 2.63 -1.32
CA ALA A 11 2.08 3.02 -1.90
C ALA A 11 1.39 4.01 -0.96
N PHE A 12 0.53 4.84 -1.51
CA PHE A 12 -0.18 5.85 -0.74
C PHE A 12 -1.60 6.01 -1.30
N GLY A 13 -2.56 6.25 -0.43
CA GLY A 13 -3.94 6.48 -0.85
C GLY A 13 -4.81 7.05 0.26
N PRO A 14 -5.95 7.61 -0.06
CA PRO A 14 -6.40 7.92 -1.40
C PRO A 14 -5.85 9.26 -1.90
N ILE A 15 -5.71 9.38 -3.23
CA ILE A 15 -5.43 10.66 -3.86
C ILE A 15 -6.67 11.02 -4.67
N ILE A 16 -7.40 12.03 -4.22
CA ILE A 16 -8.67 12.43 -4.80
C ILE A 16 -8.58 13.90 -5.21
N SER A 17 -9.02 14.21 -6.43
CA SER A 17 -9.08 15.60 -6.86
C SER A 17 -10.18 16.35 -6.10
N ALA A 18 -9.99 17.66 -5.92
CA ALA A 18 -10.96 18.51 -5.21
C ALA A 18 -12.35 18.45 -5.83
N GLU A 19 -12.45 18.27 -7.13
CA GLU A 19 -13.72 18.17 -7.86
C GLU A 19 -14.52 16.92 -7.51
N LYS A 20 -13.83 15.82 -7.18
CA LYS A 20 -14.45 14.54 -6.84
C LYS A 20 -14.71 14.35 -5.34
N ALA A 21 -14.22 15.26 -4.50
CA ALA A 21 -14.28 15.13 -3.05
C ALA A 21 -15.71 15.08 -2.49
N TYR A 22 -16.65 15.69 -3.19
CA TYR A 22 -18.04 15.74 -2.75
C TYR A 22 -18.76 14.39 -2.85
N HIS A 23 -18.22 13.44 -3.58
CA HIS A 23 -18.92 12.21 -3.93
C HIS A 23 -18.33 10.95 -3.31
N GLU A 24 -17.11 11.00 -2.78
CA GLU A 24 -16.43 9.80 -2.32
C GLU A 24 -15.77 10.00 -0.96
N GLN A 25 -16.41 9.44 0.08
CA GLN A 25 -15.70 9.17 1.33
C GLN A 25 -15.38 7.69 1.37
N LEU A 26 -14.09 7.38 1.23
CA LEU A 26 -13.65 5.99 1.21
C LEU A 26 -13.53 5.44 2.63
N SER A 27 -14.05 4.24 2.83
CA SER A 27 -13.93 3.52 4.09
C SER A 27 -12.50 3.00 4.28
N VAL A 28 -12.19 2.57 5.51
CA VAL A 28 -10.89 1.95 5.80
C VAL A 28 -10.63 0.74 4.91
N ALA A 29 -11.65 -0.10 4.69
CA ALA A 29 -11.53 -1.27 3.82
C ALA A 29 -11.21 -0.86 2.38
N GLU A 30 -11.87 0.17 1.87
CA GLU A 30 -11.67 0.64 0.50
C GLU A 30 -10.27 1.22 0.28
N ILE A 31 -9.78 2.06 1.20
CA ILE A 31 -8.43 2.62 1.08
C ILE A 31 -7.35 1.56 1.24
N THR A 32 -7.58 0.58 2.10
CA THR A 32 -6.64 -0.53 2.28
C THR A 32 -6.55 -1.37 1.01
N ASN A 33 -7.69 -1.69 0.39
CA ASN A 33 -7.69 -2.39 -0.90
C ASN A 33 -6.98 -1.59 -1.98
N ALA A 34 -7.20 -0.27 -2.00
CA ALA A 34 -6.63 0.60 -3.04
C ALA A 34 -5.10 0.62 -3.01
N VAL A 35 -4.47 0.59 -1.82
CA VAL A 35 -3.00 0.64 -1.75
C VAL A 35 -2.34 -0.64 -2.26
N PHE A 36 -3.06 -1.75 -2.31
CA PHE A 36 -2.54 -3.00 -2.88
C PHE A 36 -2.69 -3.08 -4.40
N GLU A 37 -3.41 -2.15 -5.01
CA GLU A 37 -3.54 -2.12 -6.46
C GLU A 37 -2.21 -1.73 -7.12
N PRO A 38 -1.84 -2.36 -8.27
CA PRO A 38 -0.59 -2.04 -8.95
C PRO A 38 -0.47 -0.57 -9.34
N ALA A 39 -1.57 0.08 -9.67
CA ALA A 39 -1.59 1.49 -10.06
C ALA A 39 -1.23 2.44 -8.90
N SER A 40 -1.42 2.01 -7.66
CA SER A 40 -1.13 2.81 -6.48
C SER A 40 0.33 2.72 -6.02
N GLN A 41 1.10 1.80 -6.58
CA GLN A 41 2.51 1.65 -6.20
C GLN A 41 3.34 2.81 -6.74
N LEU A 42 4.22 3.34 -5.91
CA LEU A 42 5.13 4.42 -6.30
C LEU A 42 6.29 3.92 -7.16
N CYS A 43 6.53 2.62 -7.16
CA CYS A 43 7.49 1.97 -8.02
C CYS A 43 6.75 1.16 -9.09
N LYS A 44 7.26 1.18 -10.32
CA LYS A 44 6.62 0.47 -11.45
C LYS A 44 6.89 -1.04 -11.37
N VAL A 45 6.27 -1.67 -10.38
CA VAL A 45 6.35 -3.10 -10.13
C VAL A 45 4.93 -3.62 -9.92
N ASP A 46 4.61 -4.77 -10.51
CA ASP A 46 3.31 -5.41 -10.31
C ASP A 46 3.41 -6.41 -9.15
N PRO A 47 2.80 -6.11 -7.98
CA PRO A 47 2.87 -7.01 -6.83
C PRO A 47 2.21 -8.38 -7.07
N ARG A 48 1.34 -8.48 -8.07
CA ARG A 48 0.69 -9.75 -8.41
C ARG A 48 1.66 -10.80 -8.97
N HIS A 49 2.82 -10.36 -9.46
CA HIS A 49 3.86 -11.23 -9.99
C HIS A 49 4.81 -11.76 -8.92
N GLY A 50 4.55 -11.47 -7.65
CA GLY A 50 5.39 -11.94 -6.55
C GLY A 50 4.59 -12.15 -5.29
N LYS A 51 5.32 -12.37 -4.19
CA LYS A 51 4.72 -12.58 -2.87
C LYS A 51 5.25 -11.53 -1.90
N TYR A 52 4.38 -11.07 -1.02
CA TYR A 52 4.78 -10.14 0.04
C TYR A 52 5.52 -10.88 1.15
N MET A 53 6.63 -10.32 1.57
CA MET A 53 7.41 -10.84 2.69
C MET A 53 7.09 -10.09 3.99
N ALA A 54 6.83 -8.81 3.89
CA ALA A 54 6.42 -7.98 5.02
C ALA A 54 5.67 -6.76 4.52
N VAL A 55 4.69 -6.29 5.31
CA VAL A 55 3.90 -5.11 4.95
C VAL A 55 3.70 -4.26 6.21
N VAL A 56 3.93 -2.97 6.08
CA VAL A 56 3.60 -1.99 7.11
C VAL A 56 2.51 -1.07 6.56
N LEU A 57 1.41 -0.96 7.28
CA LEU A 57 0.31 -0.06 6.95
C LEU A 57 0.24 1.03 8.02
N MET A 58 0.35 2.28 7.58
CA MET A 58 0.29 3.43 8.47
C MET A 58 -0.92 4.26 8.10
N TYR A 59 -1.91 4.24 8.98
CA TYR A 59 -3.16 4.98 8.78
C TYR A 59 -3.08 6.33 9.44
N ARG A 60 -3.80 7.27 8.86
CA ARG A 60 -3.89 8.63 9.39
C ARG A 60 -5.32 9.13 9.29
N GLY A 61 -5.81 9.75 10.36
CA GLY A 61 -7.13 10.36 10.43
C GLY A 61 -8.15 9.53 11.18
N ASP A 62 -9.37 9.51 10.67
CA ASP A 62 -10.50 8.82 11.29
C ASP A 62 -10.46 7.32 11.00
N VAL A 63 -9.63 6.62 11.76
CA VAL A 63 -9.42 5.19 11.61
C VAL A 63 -9.45 4.53 12.97
N VAL A 64 -10.23 3.46 13.12
CA VAL A 64 -10.28 2.67 14.36
C VAL A 64 -9.62 1.30 14.15
N PRO A 65 -8.96 0.74 15.18
CA PRO A 65 -8.26 -0.54 15.05
C PRO A 65 -9.14 -1.70 14.58
N LYS A 66 -10.41 -1.71 14.95
CA LYS A 66 -11.36 -2.73 14.53
C LYS A 66 -11.50 -2.79 13.01
N ASP A 67 -11.62 -1.63 12.36
CA ASP A 67 -11.76 -1.53 10.92
C ASP A 67 -10.48 -1.94 10.20
N VAL A 68 -9.32 -1.61 10.77
CA VAL A 68 -8.03 -2.01 10.25
C VAL A 68 -7.88 -3.53 10.28
N ASN A 69 -8.24 -4.15 11.40
CA ASN A 69 -8.16 -5.61 11.53
C ASN A 69 -9.07 -6.32 10.54
N ALA A 70 -10.29 -5.81 10.34
CA ALA A 70 -11.21 -6.36 9.35
C ALA A 70 -10.67 -6.22 7.93
N ALA A 71 -10.11 -5.07 7.60
CA ALA A 71 -9.52 -4.82 6.28
C ALA A 71 -8.32 -5.74 6.01
N VAL A 72 -7.45 -5.92 6.98
CA VAL A 72 -6.28 -6.82 6.88
C VAL A 72 -6.73 -8.27 6.70
N ALA A 73 -7.76 -8.71 7.42
CA ALA A 73 -8.30 -10.04 7.26
C ALA A 73 -8.83 -10.29 5.85
N THR A 74 -9.51 -9.29 5.28
CA THR A 74 -9.98 -9.35 3.89
C THR A 74 -8.84 -9.43 2.91
N ILE A 75 -7.78 -8.65 3.11
CA ILE A 75 -6.59 -8.67 2.25
C ILE A 75 -5.93 -10.05 2.25
N LYS A 76 -5.82 -10.68 3.41
CA LYS A 76 -5.21 -12.01 3.54
C LYS A 76 -5.97 -13.09 2.79
N THR A 77 -7.27 -12.90 2.56
CA THR A 77 -8.09 -13.87 1.84
C THR A 77 -8.08 -13.67 0.32
N LYS A 78 -7.54 -12.56 -0.18
CA LYS A 78 -7.52 -12.28 -1.60
C LYS A 78 -6.50 -13.16 -2.33
N ARG A 79 -6.93 -13.77 -3.44
CA ARG A 79 -6.06 -14.62 -4.26
C ARG A 79 -4.99 -13.86 -5.02
N THR A 80 -5.25 -12.60 -5.34
CA THR A 80 -4.30 -11.75 -6.08
C THR A 80 -3.18 -11.23 -5.20
N ILE A 81 -3.35 -11.26 -3.87
CA ILE A 81 -2.36 -10.81 -2.91
C ILE A 81 -1.85 -12.03 -2.15
N GLN A 82 -0.61 -12.42 -2.43
CA GLN A 82 -0.02 -13.61 -1.83
C GLN A 82 1.13 -13.24 -0.91
N PHE A 83 1.23 -13.97 0.18
CA PHE A 83 2.30 -13.82 1.18
C PHE A 83 3.17 -15.06 1.17
N VAL A 84 4.44 -14.90 1.54
CA VAL A 84 5.35 -16.03 1.66
C VAL A 84 4.95 -16.93 2.83
N ASP A 85 5.13 -18.23 2.65
CA ASP A 85 4.70 -19.22 3.65
C ASP A 85 5.53 -19.19 4.94
N TRP A 86 6.79 -18.75 4.82
CA TRP A 86 7.72 -18.73 5.94
C TRP A 86 7.60 -17.47 6.80
N CYS A 87 6.69 -16.55 6.48
CA CYS A 87 6.48 -15.32 7.23
C CYS A 87 5.04 -15.30 7.81
N PRO A 88 4.83 -15.80 9.04
CA PRO A 88 3.48 -15.92 9.60
C PRO A 88 2.83 -14.59 9.97
N THR A 89 3.61 -13.54 10.23
CA THR A 89 3.11 -12.22 10.60
C THR A 89 3.50 -11.19 9.56
N GLY A 90 2.72 -11.10 8.48
CA GLY A 90 3.03 -10.21 7.36
C GLY A 90 2.69 -8.75 7.58
N PHE A 91 1.85 -8.41 8.57
CA PHE A 91 1.33 -7.05 8.73
C PHE A 91 1.73 -6.40 10.04
N LYS A 92 2.20 -5.17 9.94
CA LYS A 92 2.28 -4.23 11.06
C LYS A 92 1.44 -3.02 10.72
N CYS A 93 0.65 -2.54 11.68
CA CYS A 93 -0.24 -1.41 11.47
C CYS A 93 0.01 -0.35 12.53
N GLY A 94 0.03 0.90 12.09
CA GLY A 94 0.08 2.05 12.98
C GLY A 94 -1.02 3.04 12.63
N ILE A 95 -1.51 3.77 13.60
CA ILE A 95 -2.59 4.73 13.42
C ILE A 95 -2.19 6.06 14.04
N ASN A 96 -2.30 7.12 13.27
CA ASN A 96 -2.20 8.50 13.74
C ASN A 96 -3.56 9.15 13.58
N TYR A 97 -4.16 9.61 14.66
CA TYR A 97 -5.52 10.15 14.64
C TYR A 97 -5.64 11.55 14.03
N GLN A 98 -4.56 12.19 13.67
CA GLN A 98 -4.61 13.49 13.01
C GLN A 98 -5.04 13.33 11.55
N PRO A 99 -6.01 14.13 11.07
CA PRO A 99 -6.41 14.07 9.67
C PRO A 99 -5.25 14.42 8.72
N PRO A 100 -5.24 13.88 7.51
CA PRO A 100 -4.27 14.28 6.49
C PRO A 100 -4.38 15.77 6.19
N THR A 101 -3.23 16.39 5.94
CA THR A 101 -3.16 17.80 5.58
C THR A 101 -3.05 17.96 4.07
N VAL A 102 -3.57 19.07 3.55
CA VAL A 102 -3.46 19.42 2.14
C VAL A 102 -2.80 20.78 2.01
N VAL A 103 -2.17 21.01 0.88
CA VAL A 103 -1.60 22.31 0.55
C VAL A 103 -2.75 23.29 0.28
N PRO A 104 -2.81 24.44 0.95
CA PRO A 104 -3.84 25.45 0.66
C PRO A 104 -3.76 25.88 -0.80
N GLY A 105 -4.90 25.85 -1.49
CA GLY A 105 -4.97 26.18 -2.92
C GLY A 105 -4.51 25.07 -3.86
N GLY A 106 -4.19 23.88 -3.34
CA GLY A 106 -3.83 22.73 -4.14
C GLY A 106 -5.02 22.02 -4.79
N ASP A 107 -4.73 21.17 -5.75
CA ASP A 107 -5.75 20.42 -6.49
C ASP A 107 -6.23 19.15 -5.78
N LEU A 108 -5.57 18.76 -4.70
CA LEU A 108 -5.93 17.57 -3.95
C LEU A 108 -7.00 17.87 -2.91
N ALA A 109 -7.97 16.98 -2.81
CA ALA A 109 -9.04 17.08 -1.83
C ALA A 109 -8.54 16.75 -0.42
N LYS A 110 -9.12 17.43 0.57
CA LYS A 110 -8.94 17.06 1.96
C LYS A 110 -9.77 15.81 2.24
N VAL A 111 -9.12 14.74 2.65
CA VAL A 111 -9.76 13.47 2.97
C VAL A 111 -9.78 13.27 4.49
N MET A 112 -10.73 12.47 4.96
CA MET A 112 -10.87 12.21 6.40
C MET A 112 -9.88 11.16 6.89
N ARG A 113 -9.41 10.31 6.01
CA ARG A 113 -8.47 9.24 6.34
C ARG A 113 -7.56 8.92 5.16
N ALA A 114 -6.37 8.48 5.48
CA ALA A 114 -5.39 8.08 4.48
C ALA A 114 -4.57 6.88 5.00
N VAL A 115 -3.93 6.18 4.09
CA VAL A 115 -3.02 5.09 4.44
C VAL A 115 -1.77 5.19 3.59
N ALA A 116 -0.62 4.94 4.21
CA ALA A 116 0.64 4.73 3.52
C ALA A 116 1.07 3.29 3.76
N MET A 117 1.55 2.65 2.71
CA MET A 117 2.04 1.27 2.79
C MET A 117 3.51 1.24 2.45
N MET A 118 4.28 0.51 3.24
CA MET A 118 5.63 0.11 2.88
C MET A 118 5.66 -1.41 2.87
N SER A 119 6.12 -1.98 1.78
CA SER A 119 6.10 -3.43 1.62
C SER A 119 7.41 -3.95 1.07
N ASN A 120 7.76 -5.15 1.50
CA ASN A 120 8.86 -5.91 0.93
C ASN A 120 8.24 -7.06 0.14
N THR A 121 8.44 -7.07 -1.17
CA THR A 121 7.84 -8.05 -2.07
C THR A 121 8.88 -8.66 -2.99
N THR A 122 8.71 -9.94 -3.31
CA THR A 122 9.58 -10.61 -4.27
C THR A 122 9.38 -10.12 -5.71
N ALA A 123 8.29 -9.38 -5.99
CA ALA A 123 8.04 -8.79 -7.30
C ALA A 123 9.15 -7.82 -7.76
N LEU A 124 9.92 -7.27 -6.82
CA LEU A 124 11.09 -6.45 -7.16
C LEU A 124 12.15 -7.19 -8.00
N ALA A 125 12.16 -8.51 -7.96
CA ALA A 125 13.07 -9.31 -8.78
C ALA A 125 12.87 -9.05 -10.28
N GLU A 126 11.65 -8.75 -10.73
CA GLU A 126 11.39 -8.35 -12.11
C GLU A 126 12.14 -7.06 -12.49
N LEU A 127 12.14 -6.09 -11.60
CA LEU A 127 12.83 -4.82 -11.84
C LEU A 127 14.34 -5.04 -11.97
N TYR A 128 14.91 -5.80 -11.06
CA TYR A 128 16.34 -6.11 -11.10
C TYR A 128 16.70 -6.95 -12.32
N SER A 129 15.83 -7.86 -12.73
CA SER A 129 16.03 -8.65 -13.95
C SER A 129 16.09 -7.76 -15.18
N ARG A 130 15.22 -6.77 -15.29
CA ARG A 130 15.23 -5.81 -16.42
C ARG A 130 16.49 -4.97 -16.44
N ILE A 131 16.95 -4.50 -15.29
CA ILE A 131 18.20 -3.73 -15.18
C ILE A 131 19.38 -4.60 -15.57
N ASP A 132 19.42 -5.83 -15.11
CA ASP A 132 20.46 -6.79 -15.41
C ASP A 132 20.56 -7.07 -16.90
N GLN A 133 19.42 -7.29 -17.56
CA GLN A 133 19.38 -7.48 -19.00
C GLN A 133 19.91 -6.27 -19.78
N LYS A 134 19.58 -5.07 -19.36
CA LYS A 134 20.07 -3.84 -20.00
C LYS A 134 21.57 -3.65 -19.79
N LEU A 135 22.07 -4.05 -18.64
CA LEU A 135 23.50 -3.91 -18.32
C LEU A 135 24.35 -4.85 -19.14
N PHE A 136 23.88 -6.07 -19.41
CA PHE A 136 24.66 -7.12 -20.07
C PHE A 136 24.32 -7.30 -21.55
N THR A 137 23.46 -6.49 -22.10
CA THR A 137 23.25 -6.39 -23.53
C THR A 137 23.88 -5.11 -24.06
#